data_2c3c360450095feac7049e86e0575ab7
#
_entry.id   2c3c360450095feac7049e86e0575ab7
#
_cell.length_a   1.000
_cell.length_b   1.000
_cell.length_c   1.000
_cell.angle_alpha   90.00
_cell.angle_beta   90.00
_cell.angle_gamma   90.00
#
_symmetry.space_group_name_H-M   'P 1'
#
loop_
_entity.id
_entity.type
_entity.pdbx_description
1 polymer ?
#
loop_
_entity_poly.entity_id
_entity_poly.type
_entity_poly.pdbx_seq_one_letter_code
_entity_poly.pdbx_strand_id
1 'polypeptide(L)'
;MKLTDNTIFITGSTSGIGRALAEAFHAKGNQVIIAGRRQALLDEVTAANPGMAGIRLDITDPASIEAAASELKSRFPTLNVLINNAGIMPFDDASGVIDDAVSQAILTTNLLGPIRMSSALIEQLKSQPQSVIINNTSVLAYVPLASTAVYSASKAALHSFTLSQRFMLRDTSVRVQEIAPPWVDTDLIAKSGDPRAMPLDAFIAETMAKLSSDAEEVIVDSITAFRDNPGSGEHAVVNGFNAAMVENPIPTSLAA
;
A
#
# COMPACT_ATOMS: atom_id res chain seq x y z
N MET A 1 -3.50 -15.62 -3.00
CA MET A 1 -4.96 -15.58 -2.69
C MET A 1 -5.79 -15.97 -3.91
N LYS A 2 -7.09 -16.32 -3.76
CA LYS A 2 -8.02 -16.33 -4.90
C LYS A 2 -8.17 -14.93 -5.48
N LEU A 3 -8.25 -14.80 -6.81
CA LEU A 3 -8.43 -13.50 -7.46
C LEU A 3 -9.89 -13.20 -7.84
N THR A 4 -10.82 -14.11 -7.53
CA THR A 4 -12.27 -14.02 -7.78
C THR A 4 -13.07 -14.34 -6.55
N ASP A 5 -14.36 -14.05 -6.56
CA ASP A 5 -15.31 -14.39 -5.48
C ASP A 5 -14.98 -13.74 -4.13
N ASN A 6 -14.40 -12.53 -4.15
CA ASN A 6 -14.08 -11.79 -2.94
C ASN A 6 -14.91 -10.52 -2.81
N THR A 7 -15.06 -10.09 -1.57
CA THR A 7 -15.47 -8.73 -1.19
C THR A 7 -14.24 -8.02 -0.64
N ILE A 8 -13.75 -7.01 -1.36
CA ILE A 8 -12.42 -6.39 -1.17
C ILE A 8 -12.59 -4.94 -0.76
N PHE A 9 -11.97 -4.53 0.34
CA PHE A 9 -11.86 -3.14 0.74
C PHE A 9 -10.43 -2.64 0.55
N ILE A 10 -10.26 -1.50 -0.15
CA ILE A 10 -8.95 -0.93 -0.48
C ILE A 10 -8.86 0.50 0.01
N THR A 11 -7.91 0.79 0.89
CA THR A 11 -7.66 2.15 1.35
C THR A 11 -6.80 2.95 0.36
N GLY A 12 -7.05 4.26 0.20
CA GLY A 12 -6.29 5.10 -0.73
C GLY A 12 -6.45 4.69 -2.20
N SER A 13 -7.65 4.31 -2.61
CA SER A 13 -7.93 3.70 -3.91
C SER A 13 -8.64 4.63 -4.91
N THR A 14 -8.50 5.95 -4.74
CA THR A 14 -9.02 6.93 -5.71
C THR A 14 -8.01 7.31 -6.80
N SER A 15 -6.75 6.87 -6.68
CA SER A 15 -5.68 7.13 -7.66
C SER A 15 -4.56 6.09 -7.55
N GLY A 16 -3.58 6.13 -8.44
CA GLY A 16 -2.34 5.35 -8.41
C GLY A 16 -2.55 3.85 -8.27
N ILE A 17 -1.68 3.19 -7.52
CA ILE A 17 -1.68 1.73 -7.32
C ILE A 17 -3.03 1.25 -6.75
N GLY A 18 -3.59 1.97 -5.77
CA GLY A 18 -4.85 1.57 -5.14
C GLY A 18 -6.03 1.54 -6.11
N ARG A 19 -6.17 2.55 -6.98
CA ARG A 19 -7.19 2.58 -8.03
C ARG A 19 -6.97 1.45 -9.04
N ALA A 20 -5.75 1.28 -9.50
CA ALA A 20 -5.43 0.28 -10.50
C ALA A 20 -5.64 -1.17 -9.98
N LEU A 21 -5.32 -1.45 -8.70
CA LEU A 21 -5.68 -2.72 -8.04
C LEU A 21 -7.20 -2.88 -7.94
N ALA A 22 -7.94 -1.83 -7.56
CA ALA A 22 -9.38 -1.87 -7.47
C ALA A 22 -10.03 -2.23 -8.82
N GLU A 23 -9.60 -1.56 -9.89
CA GLU A 23 -10.07 -1.82 -11.26
C GLU A 23 -9.71 -3.24 -11.72
N ALA A 24 -8.48 -3.70 -11.43
CA ALA A 24 -8.03 -5.06 -11.79
C ALA A 24 -8.81 -6.16 -11.07
N PHE A 25 -9.11 -6.00 -9.79
CA PHE A 25 -9.96 -6.94 -9.04
C PHE A 25 -11.42 -6.87 -9.50
N HIS A 26 -11.95 -5.67 -9.74
CA HIS A 26 -13.31 -5.49 -10.24
C HIS A 26 -13.52 -6.17 -11.60
N ALA A 27 -12.58 -6.01 -12.52
CA ALA A 27 -12.61 -6.67 -13.84
C ALA A 27 -12.62 -8.21 -13.74
N LYS A 28 -12.21 -8.78 -12.59
CA LYS A 28 -12.30 -10.22 -12.30
C LYS A 28 -13.61 -10.63 -11.60
N GLY A 29 -14.58 -9.72 -11.49
CA GLY A 29 -15.90 -10.00 -10.91
C GLY A 29 -15.97 -9.94 -9.38
N ASN A 30 -14.98 -9.38 -8.70
CA ASN A 30 -15.04 -9.17 -7.26
C ASN A 30 -15.96 -7.98 -6.89
N GLN A 31 -16.59 -8.05 -5.72
CA GLN A 31 -17.18 -6.88 -5.09
C GLN A 31 -16.06 -6.01 -4.52
N VAL A 32 -15.83 -4.83 -5.10
CA VAL A 32 -14.77 -3.92 -4.66
C VAL A 32 -15.34 -2.70 -3.99
N ILE A 33 -14.80 -2.35 -2.82
CA ILE A 33 -15.12 -1.15 -2.07
C ILE A 33 -13.85 -0.30 -2.02
N ILE A 34 -13.91 0.89 -2.61
CA ILE A 34 -12.82 1.86 -2.63
C ILE A 34 -12.96 2.87 -1.49
N ALA A 35 -11.83 3.39 -1.00
CA ALA A 35 -11.84 4.40 0.05
C ALA A 35 -10.84 5.52 -0.17
N GLY A 36 -11.23 6.73 0.24
CA GLY A 36 -10.41 7.92 0.20
C GLY A 36 -11.09 9.12 0.83
N ARG A 37 -10.35 10.22 0.98
CA ARG A 37 -10.86 11.46 1.61
C ARG A 37 -11.77 12.28 0.71
N ARG A 38 -11.55 12.22 -0.60
CA ARG A 38 -12.16 13.09 -1.61
C ARG A 38 -13.39 12.41 -2.20
N GLN A 39 -14.60 12.87 -1.81
CA GLN A 39 -15.86 12.30 -2.27
C GLN A 39 -15.99 12.36 -3.81
N ALA A 40 -15.65 13.47 -4.43
CA ALA A 40 -15.76 13.63 -5.89
C ALA A 40 -14.95 12.57 -6.66
N LEU A 41 -13.79 12.16 -6.16
CA LEU A 41 -13.00 11.09 -6.80
C LEU A 41 -13.59 9.68 -6.53
N LEU A 42 -14.21 9.46 -5.38
CA LEU A 42 -14.94 8.23 -5.11
C LEU A 42 -16.11 8.10 -6.10
N ASP A 43 -16.86 9.18 -6.29
CA ASP A 43 -18.00 9.23 -7.21
C ASP A 43 -17.55 9.03 -8.67
N GLU A 44 -16.44 9.65 -9.07
CA GLU A 44 -15.84 9.46 -10.41
C GLU A 44 -15.48 7.99 -10.66
N VAL A 45 -14.73 7.37 -9.73
CA VAL A 45 -14.26 5.99 -9.91
C VAL A 45 -15.42 5.00 -9.88
N THR A 46 -16.39 5.17 -8.99
CA THR A 46 -17.56 4.29 -8.92
C THR A 46 -18.49 4.46 -10.11
N ALA A 47 -18.64 5.67 -10.66
CA ALA A 47 -19.41 5.89 -11.88
C ALA A 47 -18.74 5.23 -13.10
N ALA A 48 -17.40 5.26 -13.18
CA ALA A 48 -16.64 4.60 -14.25
C ALA A 48 -16.62 3.07 -14.12
N ASN A 49 -16.89 2.52 -12.92
CA ASN A 49 -16.86 1.10 -12.62
C ASN A 49 -18.16 0.63 -11.95
N PRO A 50 -19.25 0.44 -12.70
CA PRO A 50 -20.56 0.04 -12.15
C PRO A 50 -20.47 -1.22 -11.31
N GLY A 51 -20.97 -1.18 -10.07
CA GLY A 51 -20.87 -2.26 -9.08
C GLY A 51 -19.78 -2.06 -8.04
N MET A 52 -18.80 -1.16 -8.23
CA MET A 52 -17.95 -0.71 -7.13
C MET A 52 -18.74 0.14 -6.14
N ALA A 53 -18.34 0.11 -4.88
CA ALA A 53 -18.85 1.01 -3.84
C ALA A 53 -17.74 1.94 -3.35
N GLY A 54 -18.11 3.15 -2.92
CA GLY A 54 -17.19 4.12 -2.32
C GLY A 54 -17.52 4.34 -0.84
N ILE A 55 -16.49 4.43 0.01
CA ILE A 55 -16.60 4.84 1.41
C ILE A 55 -15.63 6.00 1.66
N ARG A 56 -16.15 7.09 2.20
CA ARG A 56 -15.28 8.21 2.59
C ARG A 56 -14.48 7.81 3.83
N LEU A 57 -13.15 7.90 3.73
CA LEU A 57 -12.24 7.53 4.80
C LEU A 57 -11.08 8.51 4.89
N ASP A 58 -10.88 9.07 6.07
CA ASP A 58 -9.60 9.65 6.48
C ASP A 58 -8.87 8.61 7.34
N ILE A 59 -7.83 8.01 6.78
CA ILE A 59 -7.06 6.96 7.45
C ILE A 59 -6.23 7.49 8.64
N THR A 60 -6.11 8.81 8.78
CA THR A 60 -5.41 9.44 9.91
C THR A 60 -6.31 9.64 11.12
N ASP A 61 -7.63 9.66 10.92
CA ASP A 61 -8.64 9.90 11.96
C ASP A 61 -9.23 8.57 12.49
N PRO A 62 -9.01 8.22 13.77
CA PRO A 62 -9.59 7.03 14.38
C PRO A 62 -11.12 6.97 14.28
N ALA A 63 -11.82 8.11 14.43
CA ALA A 63 -13.28 8.14 14.35
C ALA A 63 -13.77 7.84 12.92
N SER A 64 -13.06 8.34 11.90
CA SER A 64 -13.33 7.99 10.50
C SER A 64 -13.11 6.50 10.22
N ILE A 65 -12.07 5.90 10.81
CA ILE A 65 -11.81 4.45 10.69
C ILE A 65 -12.92 3.63 11.33
N GLU A 66 -13.37 3.99 12.53
CA GLU A 66 -14.47 3.30 13.22
C GLU A 66 -15.80 3.39 12.45
N ALA A 67 -16.09 4.58 11.92
CA ALA A 67 -17.29 4.80 11.09
C ALA A 67 -17.24 3.94 9.81
N ALA A 68 -16.10 3.94 9.11
CA ALA A 68 -15.92 3.12 7.91
C ALA A 68 -16.01 1.62 8.23
N ALA A 69 -15.42 1.16 9.32
CA ALA A 69 -15.52 -0.24 9.74
C ALA A 69 -16.95 -0.64 10.10
N SER A 70 -17.71 0.24 10.76
CA SER A 70 -19.13 0.00 11.06
C SER A 70 -19.97 -0.10 9.78
N GLU A 71 -19.74 0.80 8.82
CA GLU A 71 -20.41 0.78 7.52
C GLU A 71 -20.07 -0.49 6.74
N LEU A 72 -18.80 -0.90 6.72
CA LEU A 72 -18.35 -2.14 6.08
C LEU A 72 -19.03 -3.37 6.67
N LYS A 73 -19.09 -3.47 8.00
CA LYS A 73 -19.77 -4.59 8.69
C LYS A 73 -21.26 -4.68 8.35
N SER A 74 -21.93 -3.52 8.24
CA SER A 74 -23.36 -3.46 7.94
C SER A 74 -23.67 -3.73 6.47
N ARG A 75 -22.95 -3.09 5.54
CA ARG A 75 -23.25 -3.14 4.10
C ARG A 75 -22.58 -4.30 3.38
N PHE A 76 -21.43 -4.75 3.88
CA PHE A 76 -20.61 -5.78 3.24
C PHE A 76 -20.20 -6.87 4.23
N PRO A 77 -21.18 -7.64 4.79
CA PRO A 77 -20.89 -8.65 5.81
C PRO A 77 -19.97 -9.78 5.32
N THR A 78 -19.85 -9.97 4.02
CA THR A 78 -18.96 -10.95 3.38
C THR A 78 -17.55 -10.42 3.10
N LEU A 79 -17.19 -9.22 3.62
CA LEU A 79 -15.84 -8.66 3.45
C LEU A 79 -14.79 -9.65 3.93
N ASN A 80 -13.94 -10.08 3.01
CA ASN A 80 -12.89 -11.07 3.27
C ASN A 80 -11.49 -10.64 2.81
N VAL A 81 -11.34 -9.47 2.16
CA VAL A 81 -10.03 -8.94 1.78
C VAL A 81 -9.91 -7.47 2.19
N LEU A 82 -8.87 -7.16 2.96
CA LEU A 82 -8.43 -5.81 3.29
C LEU A 82 -7.11 -5.51 2.60
N ILE A 83 -7.06 -4.43 1.81
CA ILE A 83 -5.81 -3.93 1.23
C ILE A 83 -5.48 -2.57 1.85
N ASN A 84 -4.49 -2.55 2.71
CA ASN A 84 -3.90 -1.35 3.31
C ASN A 84 -2.94 -0.71 2.30
N ASN A 85 -3.46 0.19 1.47
CA ASN A 85 -2.68 0.83 0.42
C ASN A 85 -2.48 2.34 0.62
N ALA A 86 -3.32 3.01 1.40
CA ALA A 86 -3.18 4.45 1.64
C ALA A 86 -1.77 4.82 2.11
N GLY A 87 -1.17 5.85 1.51
CA GLY A 87 0.17 6.31 1.85
C GLY A 87 0.47 7.69 1.28
N ILE A 88 1.44 8.37 1.90
CA ILE A 88 2.02 9.63 1.45
C ILE A 88 3.54 9.53 1.50
N MET A 89 4.24 10.25 0.63
CA MET A 89 5.71 10.23 0.52
C MET A 89 6.27 11.64 0.27
N PRO A 90 6.17 12.56 1.21
CA PRO A 90 6.93 13.81 1.16
C PRO A 90 8.44 13.55 1.18
N PHE A 91 9.19 14.42 0.49
CA PHE A 91 10.66 14.44 0.59
C PHE A 91 11.08 15.07 1.91
N ASP A 92 12.18 14.61 2.47
CA ASP A 92 12.80 15.11 3.68
C ASP A 92 14.35 15.14 3.53
N ASP A 93 15.01 15.76 4.50
CA ASP A 93 16.48 15.81 4.60
C ASP A 93 16.91 15.46 6.03
N ALA A 94 17.33 14.23 6.22
CA ALA A 94 17.79 13.73 7.52
C ALA A 94 19.14 14.32 7.99
N SER A 95 19.83 15.11 7.14
CA SER A 95 21.04 15.86 7.53
C SER A 95 20.72 17.20 8.21
N GLY A 96 19.45 17.64 8.14
CA GLY A 96 18.98 18.92 8.67
C GLY A 96 17.81 18.77 9.65
N VAL A 97 17.02 19.83 9.75
CA VAL A 97 15.80 19.86 10.58
C VAL A 97 14.64 19.27 9.78
N ILE A 98 14.12 18.14 10.23
CA ILE A 98 12.92 17.54 9.64
C ILE A 98 11.68 18.17 10.30
N ASP A 99 10.68 18.53 9.50
CA ASP A 99 9.40 19.03 9.99
C ASP A 99 8.64 17.92 10.74
N ASP A 100 8.40 18.13 12.02
CA ASP A 100 7.72 17.16 12.89
C ASP A 100 6.28 16.90 12.46
N ALA A 101 5.55 17.92 11.97
CA ALA A 101 4.18 17.75 11.51
C ALA A 101 4.11 16.85 10.25
N VAL A 102 5.09 17.00 9.34
CA VAL A 102 5.22 16.15 8.16
C VAL A 102 5.57 14.71 8.59
N SER A 103 6.50 14.56 9.53
CA SER A 103 6.88 13.25 10.07
C SER A 103 5.70 12.53 10.71
N GLN A 104 4.93 13.24 11.55
CA GLN A 104 3.72 12.70 12.17
C GLN A 104 2.66 12.32 11.13
N ALA A 105 2.46 13.14 10.09
CA ALA A 105 1.53 12.83 9.01
C ALA A 105 1.92 11.55 8.27
N ILE A 106 3.21 11.36 7.96
CA ILE A 106 3.73 10.14 7.32
C ILE A 106 3.49 8.92 8.21
N LEU A 107 3.90 8.97 9.48
CA LEU A 107 3.75 7.85 10.41
C LEU A 107 2.29 7.51 10.67
N THR A 108 1.44 8.52 10.81
CA THR A 108 0.01 8.32 11.04
C THR A 108 -0.66 7.70 9.83
N THR A 109 -0.33 8.16 8.62
CA THR A 109 -0.92 7.62 7.38
C THR A 109 -0.38 6.23 7.05
N ASN A 110 0.95 6.08 7.02
CA ASN A 110 1.61 4.91 6.43
C ASN A 110 1.74 3.73 7.40
N LEU A 111 1.70 3.99 8.71
CA LEU A 111 1.89 2.96 9.74
C LEU A 111 0.66 2.80 10.63
N LEU A 112 0.27 3.87 11.34
CA LEU A 112 -0.85 3.78 12.28
C LEU A 112 -2.19 3.53 11.57
N GLY A 113 -2.38 4.10 10.38
CA GLY A 113 -3.57 3.88 9.56
C GLY A 113 -3.81 2.39 9.25
N PRO A 114 -2.86 1.69 8.62
CA PRO A 114 -2.93 0.23 8.39
C PRO A 114 -3.15 -0.59 9.64
N ILE A 115 -2.46 -0.27 10.74
CA ILE A 115 -2.61 -0.97 12.02
C ILE A 115 -4.04 -0.80 12.55
N ARG A 116 -4.55 0.42 12.59
CA ARG A 116 -5.90 0.75 13.08
C ARG A 116 -6.99 0.13 12.20
N MET A 117 -6.84 0.22 10.87
CA MET A 117 -7.82 -0.35 9.94
C MET A 117 -7.87 -1.87 10.04
N SER A 118 -6.71 -2.54 10.12
CA SER A 118 -6.64 -3.97 10.36
C SER A 118 -7.29 -4.35 11.69
N SER A 119 -7.02 -3.61 12.76
CA SER A 119 -7.61 -3.84 14.08
C SER A 119 -9.14 -3.69 14.06
N ALA A 120 -9.66 -2.66 13.39
CA ALA A 120 -11.11 -2.40 13.32
C ALA A 120 -11.89 -3.49 12.55
N LEU A 121 -11.23 -4.19 11.60
CA LEU A 121 -11.86 -5.22 10.78
C LEU A 121 -11.47 -6.65 11.16
N ILE A 122 -10.56 -6.86 12.10
CA ILE A 122 -9.98 -8.19 12.35
C ILE A 122 -11.02 -9.25 12.71
N GLU A 123 -12.01 -8.93 13.53
CA GLU A 123 -13.04 -9.90 13.93
C GLU A 123 -13.98 -10.24 12.77
N GLN A 124 -14.29 -9.26 11.89
CA GLN A 124 -15.05 -9.54 10.67
C GLN A 124 -14.26 -10.45 9.72
N LEU A 125 -12.96 -10.18 9.54
CA LEU A 125 -12.09 -11.01 8.70
C LEU A 125 -11.94 -12.43 9.26
N LYS A 126 -11.76 -12.60 10.58
CA LYS A 126 -11.70 -13.91 11.23
C LYS A 126 -12.99 -14.71 11.11
N SER A 127 -14.14 -14.03 11.01
CA SER A 127 -15.43 -14.70 10.87
C SER A 127 -15.69 -15.29 9.49
N GLN A 128 -14.88 -14.92 8.49
CA GLN A 128 -14.98 -15.48 7.14
C GLN A 128 -14.23 -16.82 7.04
N PRO A 129 -14.68 -17.73 6.17
CA PRO A 129 -13.99 -19.02 5.96
C PRO A 129 -12.54 -18.88 5.50
N GLN A 130 -12.26 -17.85 4.71
CA GLN A 130 -10.93 -17.49 4.24
C GLN A 130 -10.87 -15.98 4.07
N SER A 131 -9.84 -15.36 4.61
CA SER A 131 -9.62 -13.92 4.50
C SER A 131 -8.16 -13.58 4.21
N VAL A 132 -7.95 -12.38 3.67
CA VAL A 132 -6.61 -11.88 3.38
C VAL A 132 -6.48 -10.43 3.85
N ILE A 133 -5.39 -10.13 4.55
CA ILE A 133 -4.90 -8.77 4.75
C ILE A 133 -3.70 -8.58 3.85
N ILE A 134 -3.70 -7.52 3.03
CA ILE A 134 -2.57 -7.14 2.19
C ILE A 134 -2.06 -5.79 2.69
N ASN A 135 -0.80 -5.74 3.13
CA ASN A 135 -0.13 -4.51 3.49
C ASN A 135 0.76 -4.03 2.33
N ASN A 136 0.49 -2.84 1.80
CA ASN A 136 1.27 -2.22 0.74
C ASN A 136 2.44 -1.45 1.36
N THR A 137 3.62 -2.08 1.40
CA THR A 137 4.87 -1.51 1.92
C THR A 137 5.61 -0.75 0.82
N SER A 138 6.86 -1.04 0.56
CA SER A 138 7.70 -0.47 -0.50
C SER A 138 9.04 -1.21 -0.59
N VAL A 139 9.71 -1.16 -1.73
CA VAL A 139 11.14 -1.49 -1.83
C VAL A 139 11.97 -0.68 -0.82
N LEU A 140 11.52 0.53 -0.49
CA LEU A 140 12.20 1.41 0.48
C LEU A 140 12.07 0.92 1.94
N ALA A 141 11.33 -0.15 2.18
CA ALA A 141 11.38 -0.89 3.45
C ALA A 141 12.66 -1.72 3.60
N TYR A 142 13.30 -2.09 2.47
CA TYR A 142 14.52 -2.90 2.42
C TYR A 142 15.76 -2.07 2.14
N VAL A 143 15.63 -1.06 1.27
CA VAL A 143 16.73 -0.14 0.90
C VAL A 143 16.22 1.29 1.05
N PRO A 144 16.52 1.99 2.17
CA PRO A 144 16.01 3.33 2.41
C PRO A 144 16.59 4.35 1.42
N LEU A 145 15.73 5.21 0.89
CA LEU A 145 16.11 6.36 0.09
C LEU A 145 16.37 7.57 1.02
N ALA A 146 17.57 8.13 0.96
CA ALA A 146 18.00 9.19 1.88
C ALA A 146 17.15 10.46 1.81
N SER A 147 16.61 10.80 0.63
CA SER A 147 15.73 11.97 0.45
C SER A 147 14.28 11.75 0.87
N THR A 148 13.94 10.56 1.42
CA THR A 148 12.63 10.21 1.97
C THR A 148 12.81 9.31 3.19
N ALA A 149 13.65 9.75 4.13
CA ALA A 149 14.09 8.94 5.26
C ALA A 149 12.91 8.53 6.17
N VAL A 150 12.01 9.46 6.50
CA VAL A 150 10.83 9.19 7.34
C VAL A 150 9.84 8.24 6.63
N TYR A 151 9.65 8.42 5.32
CA TYR A 151 8.84 7.48 4.54
C TYR A 151 9.44 6.07 4.57
N SER A 152 10.73 5.94 4.25
CA SER A 152 11.44 4.65 4.27
C SER A 152 11.34 3.98 5.64
N ALA A 153 11.54 4.73 6.73
CA ALA A 153 11.36 4.24 8.09
C ALA A 153 9.92 3.76 8.35
N SER A 154 8.90 4.51 7.88
CA SER A 154 7.49 4.12 8.02
C SER A 154 7.17 2.82 7.30
N LYS A 155 7.77 2.60 6.12
CA LYS A 155 7.57 1.37 5.32
C LYS A 155 8.33 0.18 5.91
N ALA A 156 9.53 0.38 6.44
CA ALA A 156 10.26 -0.64 7.22
C ALA A 156 9.50 -1.05 8.49
N ALA A 157 8.91 -0.08 9.20
CA ALA A 157 8.06 -0.37 10.36
C ALA A 157 6.80 -1.16 9.97
N LEU A 158 6.14 -0.82 8.86
CA LEU A 158 4.98 -1.56 8.38
C LEU A 158 5.36 -2.98 7.93
N HIS A 159 6.52 -3.17 7.29
CA HIS A 159 7.07 -4.49 6.98
C HIS A 159 7.26 -5.32 8.25
N SER A 160 7.93 -4.77 9.27
CA SER A 160 8.12 -5.45 10.56
C SER A 160 6.79 -5.81 11.24
N PHE A 161 5.80 -4.90 11.22
CA PHE A 161 4.45 -5.17 11.70
C PHE A 161 3.78 -6.30 10.90
N THR A 162 3.94 -6.33 9.58
CA THR A 162 3.37 -7.36 8.70
C THR A 162 3.89 -8.76 9.05
N LEU A 163 5.19 -8.89 9.31
CA LEU A 163 5.78 -10.16 9.76
C LEU A 163 5.16 -10.64 11.09
N SER A 164 5.04 -9.73 12.07
CA SER A 164 4.44 -10.03 13.36
C SER A 164 2.95 -10.38 13.24
N GLN A 165 2.20 -9.63 12.42
CA GLN A 165 0.78 -9.85 12.17
C GLN A 165 0.55 -11.22 11.51
N ARG A 166 1.38 -11.59 10.53
CA ARG A 166 1.34 -12.89 9.86
C ARG A 166 1.53 -14.03 10.85
N PHE A 167 2.53 -13.92 11.72
CA PHE A 167 2.78 -14.94 12.75
C PHE A 167 1.61 -15.08 13.73
N MET A 168 1.05 -13.97 14.21
CA MET A 168 -0.07 -13.98 15.17
C MET A 168 -1.38 -14.53 14.58
N LEU A 169 -1.57 -14.41 13.27
CA LEU A 169 -2.78 -14.87 12.57
C LEU A 169 -2.65 -16.27 11.94
N ARG A 170 -1.48 -16.92 12.03
CA ARG A 170 -1.17 -18.20 11.35
C ARG A 170 -2.15 -19.34 11.62
N ASP A 171 -2.76 -19.34 12.81
CA ASP A 171 -3.72 -20.37 13.25
C ASP A 171 -5.19 -19.92 13.08
N THR A 172 -5.43 -18.90 12.26
CA THR A 172 -6.76 -18.36 11.95
C THR A 172 -7.11 -18.52 10.47
N SER A 173 -8.32 -18.10 10.08
CA SER A 173 -8.74 -18.02 8.67
C SER A 173 -8.09 -16.87 7.89
N VAL A 174 -7.33 -15.99 8.55
CA VAL A 174 -6.78 -14.77 7.97
C VAL A 174 -5.34 -14.98 7.53
N ARG A 175 -5.10 -14.88 6.23
CA ARG A 175 -3.76 -14.86 5.65
C ARG A 175 -3.25 -13.42 5.55
N VAL A 176 -1.96 -13.20 5.80
CA VAL A 176 -1.33 -11.87 5.64
C VAL A 176 -0.32 -11.93 4.50
N GLN A 177 -0.53 -11.12 3.47
CA GLN A 177 0.38 -10.91 2.36
C GLN A 177 0.93 -9.48 2.38
N GLU A 178 2.08 -9.28 1.77
CA GLU A 178 2.72 -7.99 1.59
C GLU A 178 2.91 -7.71 0.10
N ILE A 179 2.62 -6.50 -0.34
CA ILE A 179 3.04 -5.99 -1.63
C ILE A 179 4.14 -4.96 -1.37
N ALA A 180 5.30 -5.10 -2.00
CA ALA A 180 6.40 -4.14 -1.91
C ALA A 180 6.66 -3.52 -3.28
N PRO A 181 6.01 -2.38 -3.63
CA PRO A 181 6.22 -1.73 -4.91
C PRO A 181 7.62 -1.16 -5.06
N PRO A 182 8.19 -1.18 -6.30
CA PRO A 182 9.30 -0.33 -6.69
C PRO A 182 8.86 1.13 -6.83
N TRP A 183 9.69 1.96 -7.44
CA TRP A 183 9.23 3.24 -7.97
C TRP A 183 8.27 2.97 -9.15
N VAL A 184 6.97 3.16 -8.91
CA VAL A 184 5.90 3.04 -9.92
C VAL A 184 5.47 4.43 -10.36
N ASP A 185 5.30 4.64 -11.67
CA ASP A 185 4.89 5.94 -12.24
C ASP A 185 3.44 6.28 -11.88
N THR A 186 3.28 6.97 -10.76
CA THR A 186 1.99 7.36 -10.18
C THR A 186 2.04 8.78 -9.62
N ASP A 187 0.87 9.33 -9.30
CA ASP A 187 0.74 10.67 -8.70
C ASP A 187 1.45 10.81 -7.33
N LEU A 188 1.82 9.71 -6.69
CA LEU A 188 2.56 9.74 -5.42
C LEU A 188 3.93 10.42 -5.58
N ILE A 189 4.54 10.27 -6.76
CA ILE A 189 5.86 10.81 -7.12
C ILE A 189 5.73 11.58 -8.46
N ALA A 190 4.79 12.53 -8.51
CA ALA A 190 4.59 13.49 -9.60
C ALA A 190 4.29 12.91 -11.01
N LYS A 191 4.09 11.60 -11.19
CA LYS A 191 3.78 10.93 -12.47
C LYS A 191 4.60 11.52 -13.65
N SER A 192 5.91 11.39 -13.54
CA SER A 192 6.86 12.10 -14.40
C SER A 192 7.08 11.45 -15.77
N GLY A 193 6.64 10.20 -15.98
CA GLY A 193 7.03 9.40 -17.14
C GLY A 193 8.52 9.07 -17.19
N ASP A 194 9.21 9.14 -16.06
CA ASP A 194 10.64 8.82 -15.96
C ASP A 194 10.87 7.35 -16.34
N PRO A 195 11.79 7.05 -17.27
CA PRO A 195 12.02 5.68 -17.74
C PRO A 195 12.54 4.72 -16.66
N ARG A 196 13.00 5.23 -15.51
CA ARG A 196 13.40 4.42 -14.35
C ARG A 196 12.17 3.95 -13.53
N ALA A 197 11.05 4.66 -13.63
CA ALA A 197 9.82 4.26 -12.96
C ALA A 197 9.16 3.11 -13.72
N MET A 198 8.71 2.11 -12.97
CA MET A 198 7.94 1.00 -13.57
C MET A 198 6.57 1.52 -14.03
N PRO A 199 6.13 1.25 -15.27
CA PRO A 199 4.79 1.57 -15.71
C PRO A 199 3.73 0.92 -14.79
N LEU A 200 2.67 1.68 -14.46
CA LEU A 200 1.65 1.23 -13.52
C LEU A 200 0.94 -0.06 -13.97
N ASP A 201 0.62 -0.17 -15.25
CA ASP A 201 -0.03 -1.34 -15.85
C ASP A 201 0.85 -2.60 -15.77
N ALA A 202 2.15 -2.46 -16.04
CA ALA A 202 3.12 -3.55 -15.89
C ALA A 202 3.24 -4.00 -14.41
N PHE A 203 3.31 -3.04 -13.47
CA PHE A 203 3.33 -3.34 -12.05
C PHE A 203 2.07 -4.10 -11.62
N ILE A 204 0.88 -3.66 -12.04
CA ILE A 204 -0.39 -4.32 -11.69
C ILE A 204 -0.47 -5.72 -12.30
N ALA A 205 -0.08 -5.90 -13.56
CA ALA A 205 -0.11 -7.21 -14.21
C ALA A 205 0.75 -8.23 -13.46
N GLU A 206 1.99 -7.86 -13.11
CA GLU A 206 2.90 -8.74 -12.37
C GLU A 206 2.43 -8.99 -10.94
N THR A 207 1.98 -7.94 -10.24
CA THR A 207 1.45 -8.02 -8.88
C THR A 207 0.25 -8.97 -8.82
N MET A 208 -0.72 -8.84 -9.73
CA MET A 208 -1.89 -9.72 -9.78
C MET A 208 -1.51 -11.17 -10.06
N ALA A 209 -0.54 -11.43 -10.95
CA ALA A 209 -0.04 -12.77 -11.20
C ALA A 209 0.57 -13.39 -9.93
N LYS A 210 1.42 -12.63 -9.21
CA LYS A 210 2.07 -13.10 -7.98
C LYS A 210 1.09 -13.24 -6.80
N LEU A 211 0.08 -12.38 -6.68
CA LEU A 211 -0.98 -12.51 -5.66
C LEU A 211 -1.77 -13.82 -5.78
N SER A 212 -1.87 -14.38 -6.99
CA SER A 212 -2.55 -15.67 -7.20
C SER A 212 -1.81 -16.86 -6.61
N SER A 213 -0.53 -16.70 -6.31
CA SER A 213 0.32 -17.72 -5.69
C SER A 213 0.21 -17.76 -4.17
N ASP A 214 0.97 -18.67 -3.56
CA ASP A 214 1.10 -18.77 -2.10
C ASP A 214 2.18 -17.85 -1.52
N ALA A 215 2.73 -16.92 -2.30
CA ALA A 215 3.73 -15.98 -1.84
C ALA A 215 3.19 -15.13 -0.67
N GLU A 216 3.95 -15.04 0.39
CA GLU A 216 3.68 -14.14 1.52
C GLU A 216 4.11 -12.71 1.21
N GLU A 217 5.17 -12.56 0.39
CA GLU A 217 5.68 -11.28 -0.11
C GLU A 217 5.52 -11.25 -1.63
N VAL A 218 4.77 -10.30 -2.12
CA VAL A 218 4.55 -10.03 -3.55
C VAL A 218 5.53 -8.95 -3.98
N ILE A 219 6.65 -9.40 -4.54
CA ILE A 219 7.77 -8.58 -4.97
C ILE A 219 7.92 -8.76 -6.48
N VAL A 220 7.89 -7.65 -7.22
CA VAL A 220 8.13 -7.68 -8.67
C VAL A 220 9.61 -7.98 -8.95
N ASP A 221 9.91 -8.61 -10.08
CA ASP A 221 11.23 -9.15 -10.37
C ASP A 221 12.34 -8.09 -10.35
N SER A 222 12.00 -6.86 -10.74
CA SER A 222 12.96 -5.74 -10.78
C SER A 222 13.56 -5.35 -9.43
N ILE A 223 12.95 -5.72 -8.30
CA ILE A 223 13.43 -5.34 -6.96
C ILE A 223 13.85 -6.54 -6.10
N THR A 224 13.86 -7.74 -6.64
CA THR A 224 14.27 -8.95 -5.90
C THR A 224 15.65 -8.81 -5.29
N ALA A 225 16.61 -8.23 -6.03
CA ALA A 225 17.97 -8.01 -5.55
C ALA A 225 18.05 -7.11 -4.31
N PHE A 226 17.13 -6.14 -4.16
CA PHE A 226 17.07 -5.29 -2.97
C PHE A 226 16.51 -6.05 -1.76
N ARG A 227 15.55 -6.94 -2.01
CA ARG A 227 14.96 -7.77 -0.95
C ARG A 227 15.96 -8.81 -0.45
N ASP A 228 16.75 -9.39 -1.34
CA ASP A 228 17.67 -10.49 -1.05
C ASP A 228 19.00 -10.03 -0.46
N ASN A 229 19.18 -8.72 -0.26
CA ASN A 229 20.40 -8.16 0.31
C ASN A 229 20.29 -7.84 1.80
N PRO A 230 20.35 -8.82 2.70
CA PRO A 230 20.35 -8.60 4.14
C PRO A 230 21.76 -8.60 4.73
N GLY A 231 21.90 -8.07 5.91
CA GLY A 231 23.05 -8.27 6.78
C GLY A 231 24.24 -7.38 6.49
N SER A 232 25.46 -7.93 6.47
CA SER A 232 26.69 -7.16 6.41
C SER A 232 26.91 -6.35 5.13
N GLY A 233 26.19 -6.66 4.07
CA GLY A 233 26.19 -5.91 2.81
C GLY A 233 25.28 -4.67 2.78
N GLU A 234 24.39 -4.51 3.75
CA GLU A 234 23.35 -3.48 3.77
C GLU A 234 23.91 -2.06 3.56
N HIS A 235 24.96 -1.68 4.30
CA HIS A 235 25.56 -0.35 4.17
C HIS A 235 26.08 -0.05 2.77
N ALA A 236 26.69 -1.02 2.09
CA ALA A 236 27.21 -0.82 0.74
C ALA A 236 26.07 -0.63 -0.27
N VAL A 237 25.00 -1.40 -0.15
CA VAL A 237 23.81 -1.29 -1.02
C VAL A 237 23.07 0.02 -0.77
N VAL A 238 22.84 0.42 0.48
CA VAL A 238 22.19 1.70 0.82
C VAL A 238 23.01 2.88 0.29
N ASN A 239 24.33 2.87 0.50
CA ASN A 239 25.21 3.93 0.01
C ASN A 239 25.24 4.01 -1.53
N GLY A 240 25.35 2.88 -2.21
CA GLY A 240 25.35 2.83 -3.68
C GLY A 240 24.01 3.28 -4.28
N PHE A 241 22.90 2.83 -3.71
CA PHE A 241 21.56 3.26 -4.12
C PHE A 241 21.37 4.77 -3.95
N ASN A 242 21.72 5.33 -2.80
CA ASN A 242 21.59 6.77 -2.55
C ASN A 242 22.54 7.62 -3.39
N ALA A 243 23.77 7.17 -3.63
CA ALA A 243 24.71 7.85 -4.54
C ALA A 243 24.12 7.96 -5.96
N ALA A 244 23.55 6.88 -6.49
CA ALA A 244 22.88 6.89 -7.79
C ALA A 244 21.67 7.84 -7.83
N MET A 245 20.92 7.96 -6.74
CA MET A 245 19.79 8.89 -6.62
C MET A 245 20.25 10.36 -6.50
N VAL A 246 21.41 10.62 -5.91
CA VAL A 246 22.02 11.98 -5.89
C VAL A 246 22.49 12.39 -7.28
N GLU A 247 23.11 11.48 -8.03
CA GLU A 247 23.58 11.75 -9.40
C GLU A 247 22.41 11.95 -10.38
N ASN A 248 21.31 11.25 -10.17
CA ASN A 248 20.14 11.29 -11.02
C ASN A 248 18.85 11.32 -10.17
N PRO A 249 18.50 12.47 -9.58
CA PRO A 249 17.40 12.58 -8.61
C PRO A 249 16.05 12.26 -9.22
N ILE A 250 15.11 11.85 -8.34
CA ILE A 250 13.71 11.67 -8.69
C ILE A 250 13.11 13.04 -9.00
N PRO A 251 12.40 13.22 -10.12
CA PRO A 251 11.72 14.49 -10.43
C PRO A 251 10.70 14.85 -9.35
N THR A 252 10.84 16.02 -8.75
CA THR A 252 9.96 16.51 -7.68
C THR A 252 8.82 17.40 -8.17
N SER A 253 8.86 17.82 -9.43
CA SER A 253 7.80 18.58 -10.09
C SER A 253 7.74 18.22 -11.57
N LEU A 254 6.54 18.20 -12.14
CA LEU A 254 6.39 18.40 -13.57
C LEU A 254 6.98 19.78 -13.88
N ALA A 255 7.96 19.84 -14.79
CA ALA A 255 8.41 21.12 -15.32
C ALA A 255 7.17 21.88 -15.81
N ALA A 256 6.98 23.09 -15.26
CA ALA A 256 5.85 23.96 -15.58
C ALA A 256 5.86 24.37 -17.05
#